data_98fcb854fb18f07b4429b3137c748f55
#
_entry.id   98fcb854fb18f07b4429b3137c748f55
#
_cell.length_a   1.000
_cell.length_b   1.000
_cell.length_c   1.000
_cell.angle_alpha   90.00
_cell.angle_beta   90.00
_cell.angle_gamma   90.00
#
_symmetry.space_group_name_H-M   'P 1'
#
loop_
_entity.id
_entity.type
_entity.pdbx_description
1 polymer ?
#
loop_
_entity_poly.entity_id
_entity_poly.type
_entity_poly.pdbx_seq_one_letter_code
_entity_poly.pdbx_strand_id
1 'polypeptide(L)'
;MSFYWNEEKNRFLKEKRHLSFERIVVAIEEGHLLDILEHPNKEKYSNQIILIVEIDDYAICVPCIPEKDGDYFMKTIFPSRHYTKLFKLGGKI
;
A
#
# COMPACT_ATOMS: atom_id res chain seq x y z
N MET A 1 -8.21 -10.22 6.59
CA MET A 1 -7.90 -9.69 5.24
C MET A 1 -7.01 -10.66 4.50
N SER A 2 -7.34 -10.96 3.28
CA SER A 2 -6.48 -11.75 2.39
C SER A 2 -6.04 -10.87 1.23
N PHE A 3 -4.76 -10.98 0.87
CA PHE A 3 -4.19 -10.13 -0.16
C PHE A 3 -3.62 -10.97 -1.29
N TYR A 4 -3.77 -10.47 -2.51
CA TYR A 4 -3.09 -11.06 -3.65
C TYR A 4 -2.68 -9.97 -4.64
N TRP A 5 -1.85 -10.34 -5.60
CA TRP A 5 -1.23 -9.37 -6.50
C TRP A 5 -0.71 -10.09 -7.75
N ASN A 6 -0.25 -9.30 -8.71
CA ASN A 6 0.37 -9.81 -9.91
C ASN A 6 1.87 -10.04 -9.65
N GLU A 7 2.35 -11.26 -9.88
CA GLU A 7 3.73 -11.62 -9.61
C GLU A 7 4.75 -10.89 -10.47
N GLU A 8 4.41 -10.60 -11.72
CA GLU A 8 5.30 -9.81 -12.58
C GLU A 8 5.46 -8.40 -12.03
N LYS A 9 4.37 -7.79 -11.57
CA LYS A 9 4.41 -6.48 -10.94
C LYS A 9 5.26 -6.52 -9.67
N ASN A 10 5.11 -7.56 -8.88
CA ASN A 10 5.89 -7.71 -7.64
C ASN A 10 7.39 -7.78 -7.94
N ARG A 11 7.76 -8.54 -8.95
CA ARG A 11 9.15 -8.65 -9.38
C ARG A 11 9.69 -7.31 -9.85
N PHE A 12 8.91 -6.58 -10.63
CA PHE A 12 9.26 -5.24 -11.09
C PHE A 12 9.52 -4.29 -9.91
N LEU A 13 8.63 -4.31 -8.91
CA LEU A 13 8.75 -3.45 -7.74
C LEU A 13 9.99 -3.77 -6.90
N LYS A 14 10.30 -5.06 -6.75
CA LYS A 14 11.52 -5.48 -6.05
C LYS A 14 12.76 -4.93 -6.72
N GLU A 15 12.82 -5.01 -8.05
CA GLU A 15 13.98 -4.54 -8.80
C GLU A 15 14.11 -3.03 -8.82
N LYS A 16 12.98 -2.32 -9.00
CA LYS A 16 13.01 -0.87 -9.24
C LYS A 16 12.89 -0.02 -7.98
N ARG A 17 12.21 -0.53 -6.95
CA ARG A 17 11.91 0.27 -5.75
C ARG A 17 12.31 -0.41 -4.46
N HIS A 18 12.83 -1.62 -4.52
CA HIS A 18 13.18 -2.43 -3.34
C HIS A 18 12.00 -2.61 -2.38
N LEU A 19 10.79 -2.65 -2.95
CA LEU A 19 9.55 -2.90 -2.23
C LEU A 19 8.91 -4.15 -2.79
N SER A 20 8.17 -4.86 -1.93
CA SER A 20 7.45 -6.06 -2.36
C SER A 20 6.08 -6.09 -1.70
N PHE A 21 5.13 -6.75 -2.37
CA PHE A 21 3.81 -6.95 -1.76
C PHE A 21 3.89 -7.82 -0.52
N GLU A 22 4.83 -8.76 -0.44
CA GLU A 22 5.03 -9.56 0.76
C GLU A 22 5.39 -8.70 1.96
N ARG A 23 6.26 -7.70 1.77
CA ARG A 23 6.61 -6.78 2.86
C ARG A 23 5.42 -5.98 3.34
N ILE A 24 4.52 -5.61 2.43
CA ILE A 24 3.30 -4.90 2.79
C ILE A 24 2.41 -5.79 3.67
N VAL A 25 2.22 -7.05 3.29
CA VAL A 25 1.41 -7.98 4.07
C VAL A 25 1.98 -8.16 5.48
N VAL A 26 3.28 -8.36 5.58
CA VAL A 26 3.94 -8.51 6.88
C VAL A 26 3.76 -7.26 7.73
N ALA A 27 3.94 -6.07 7.13
CA ALA A 27 3.77 -4.81 7.87
C ALA A 27 2.34 -4.65 8.39
N ILE A 28 1.34 -5.01 7.60
CA ILE A 28 -0.06 -4.95 8.03
C ILE A 28 -0.31 -5.93 9.18
N GLU A 29 0.21 -7.16 9.07
CA GLU A 29 0.08 -8.16 10.13
C GLU A 29 0.74 -7.75 11.42
N GLU A 30 1.80 -6.97 11.33
CA GLU A 30 2.52 -6.45 12.51
C GLU A 30 1.90 -5.17 13.09
N GLY A 31 0.79 -4.71 12.53
CA GLY A 31 0.07 -3.55 13.07
C GLY A 31 0.50 -2.21 12.49
N HIS A 32 1.16 -2.20 11.35
CA HIS A 32 1.68 -0.98 10.74
C HIS A 32 0.74 -0.36 9.71
N LEU A 33 -0.50 -0.80 9.63
CA LEU A 33 -1.52 -0.15 8.79
C LEU A 33 -1.94 1.15 9.47
N LEU A 34 -1.65 2.28 8.82
CA LEU A 34 -1.92 3.60 9.40
C LEU A 34 -3.33 4.10 9.07
N ASP A 35 -3.80 3.85 7.88
CA ASP A 35 -5.12 4.32 7.45
C ASP A 35 -5.58 3.58 6.20
N ILE A 36 -6.88 3.67 5.95
CA ILE A 36 -7.50 3.15 4.72
C ILE A 36 -8.30 4.31 4.14
N LEU A 37 -7.94 4.74 2.94
CA LEU A 37 -8.55 5.90 2.29
C LEU A 37 -9.25 5.50 1.01
N GLU A 38 -10.30 6.25 0.66
CA GLU A 38 -10.89 6.12 -0.66
C GLU A 38 -9.94 6.74 -1.70
N HIS A 39 -9.94 6.21 -2.92
CA HIS A 39 -9.12 6.79 -3.98
C HIS A 39 -9.62 8.21 -4.27
N PRO A 40 -8.72 9.21 -4.39
CA PRO A 40 -9.15 10.59 -4.61
C PRO A 40 -9.88 10.81 -5.93
N ASN A 41 -9.59 10.02 -6.96
CA ASN A 41 -10.32 10.10 -8.24
C ASN A 41 -11.40 9.01 -8.27
N LYS A 42 -12.54 9.30 -7.68
CA LYS A 42 -13.64 8.35 -7.58
C LYS A 42 -14.31 8.04 -8.91
N GLU A 43 -14.30 8.98 -9.86
CA GLU A 43 -14.90 8.76 -11.16
C GLU A 43 -14.19 7.65 -11.93
N LYS A 44 -12.85 7.66 -11.91
CA LYS A 44 -12.04 6.67 -12.60
C LYS A 44 -11.81 5.41 -11.77
N TYR A 45 -11.73 5.56 -10.44
CA TYR A 45 -11.35 4.47 -9.53
C TYR A 45 -12.37 4.32 -8.41
N SER A 46 -13.67 4.23 -8.78
CA SER A 46 -14.78 4.26 -7.83
C SER A 46 -14.77 3.14 -6.80
N ASN A 47 -14.15 2.01 -7.13
CA ASN A 47 -14.08 0.86 -6.24
C ASN A 47 -12.69 0.59 -5.70
N GLN A 48 -11.80 1.61 -5.73
CA GLN A 48 -10.45 1.46 -5.20
C GLN A 48 -10.29 2.17 -3.87
N ILE A 49 -9.50 1.55 -3.01
CA ILE A 49 -9.05 2.16 -1.75
C ILE A 49 -7.54 2.26 -1.79
N ILE A 50 -6.98 3.06 -0.88
CA ILE A 50 -5.53 3.16 -0.72
C ILE A 50 -5.22 2.81 0.73
N LEU A 51 -4.41 1.79 0.92
CA LEU A 51 -3.87 1.46 2.23
C LEU A 51 -2.62 2.30 2.46
N ILE A 52 -2.52 2.90 3.64
CA ILE A 52 -1.32 3.63 4.04
C ILE A 52 -0.61 2.77 5.08
N VAL A 53 0.58 2.31 4.76
CA VAL A 53 1.33 1.37 5.58
C VAL A 53 2.68 1.97 5.94
N GLU A 54 3.12 1.82 7.18
CA GLU A 54 4.43 2.29 7.59
C GLU A 54 5.47 1.17 7.43
N ILE A 55 6.56 1.48 6.73
CA ILE A 55 7.73 0.60 6.63
C ILE A 55 8.96 1.47 6.83
N ASP A 56 9.78 1.14 7.80
CA ASP A 56 11.03 1.85 8.11
C ASP A 56 10.82 3.36 8.32
N ASP A 57 9.77 3.71 9.07
CA ASP A 57 9.40 5.10 9.36
C ASP A 57 9.00 5.91 8.12
N TYR A 58 8.56 5.24 7.07
CA TYR A 58 8.11 5.91 5.86
C TYR A 58 6.72 5.40 5.47
N ALA A 59 5.86 6.30 5.00
CA ALA A 59 4.51 5.94 4.58
C ALA A 59 4.53 5.39 3.15
N ILE A 60 3.95 4.21 3.00
CA ILE A 60 3.85 3.52 1.72
C ILE A 60 2.38 3.44 1.34
N CYS A 61 2.06 3.88 0.13
CA CYS A 61 0.70 3.82 -0.41
C CYS A 61 0.51 2.55 -1.22
N VAL A 62 -0.60 1.86 -0.97
CA VAL A 62 -0.91 0.61 -1.66
C VAL A 62 -2.34 0.68 -2.19
N PRO A 63 -2.55 1.13 -3.44
CA PRO A 63 -3.87 1.09 -4.05
C PRO A 63 -4.37 -0.35 -4.17
N CYS A 64 -5.60 -0.58 -3.75
CA CYS A 64 -6.20 -1.90 -3.71
C CYS A 64 -7.61 -1.88 -4.27
N ILE A 65 -8.04 -3.01 -4.81
CA ILE A 65 -9.42 -3.26 -5.17
C ILE A 65 -9.99 -4.23 -4.14
N PRO A 66 -10.95 -3.78 -3.28
CA PRO A 66 -11.64 -4.70 -2.39
C PRO A 66 -12.50 -5.66 -3.20
N GLU A 67 -12.50 -6.91 -2.81
CA GLU A 67 -13.29 -7.94 -3.46
C GLU A 67 -14.17 -8.64 -2.45
N LYS A 68 -14.99 -9.56 -2.91
CA LYS A 68 -15.87 -10.34 -2.03
C LYS A 68 -15.06 -11.14 -1.03
N ASP A 69 -15.68 -11.44 0.10
CA ASP A 69 -15.12 -12.32 1.13
C ASP A 69 -13.86 -11.79 1.83
N GLY A 70 -13.66 -10.45 1.78
CA GLY A 70 -12.55 -9.85 2.49
C GLY A 70 -11.20 -9.95 1.77
N ASP A 71 -11.22 -10.26 0.48
CA ASP A 71 -10.01 -10.29 -0.32
C ASP A 71 -9.71 -8.91 -0.88
N TYR A 72 -8.41 -8.61 -1.03
CA TYR A 72 -7.95 -7.34 -1.58
C TYR A 72 -6.89 -7.60 -2.64
N PHE A 73 -7.12 -7.10 -3.84
CA PHE A 73 -6.13 -7.14 -4.89
C PHE A 73 -5.26 -5.88 -4.80
N MET A 74 -3.98 -6.03 -4.48
CA MET A 74 -3.04 -4.91 -4.40
C MET A 74 -2.49 -4.62 -5.79
N LYS A 75 -2.69 -3.39 -6.26
CA LYS A 75 -2.36 -3.01 -7.64
C LYS A 75 -0.91 -2.58 -7.81
N THR A 76 -0.41 -1.79 -6.87
CA THR A 76 0.96 -1.28 -6.92
C THR A 76 1.36 -0.79 -5.54
N ILE A 77 2.60 -0.33 -5.42
CA ILE A 77 3.16 0.18 -4.17
C ILE A 77 3.99 1.40 -4.52
N PHE A 78 3.80 2.49 -3.78
CA PHE A 78 4.72 3.62 -3.94
C PHE A 78 4.89 4.36 -2.62
N PRO A 79 6.09 4.89 -2.34
CA PRO A 79 6.32 5.69 -1.14
C PRO A 79 5.65 7.06 -1.27
N SER A 80 5.23 7.62 -0.14
CA SER A 80 4.57 8.92 -0.11
C SER A 80 5.24 9.85 0.89
N ARG A 81 5.86 10.90 0.39
CA ARG A 81 6.42 11.93 1.24
C ARG A 81 5.32 12.70 1.97
N HIS A 82 4.21 12.94 1.30
CA HIS A 82 3.06 13.65 1.86
C HIS A 82 2.53 12.94 3.11
N TYR A 83 2.23 11.64 2.99
CA TYR A 83 1.69 10.89 4.13
C TYR A 83 2.74 10.63 5.21
N THR A 84 4.01 10.53 4.84
CA THR A 84 5.09 10.44 5.83
C THR A 84 5.08 11.66 6.74
N LYS A 85 4.92 12.85 6.17
CA LYS A 85 4.81 14.08 6.96
C LYS A 85 3.51 14.15 7.74
N LEU A 86 2.41 13.79 7.10
CA LEU A 86 1.07 13.86 7.71
C LEU A 86 1.00 13.00 8.97
N PHE A 87 1.55 11.80 8.93
CA PHE A 87 1.58 10.89 10.07
C PHE A 87 2.79 11.10 10.98
N LYS A 88 3.55 12.15 10.76
CA LYS A 88 4.71 12.55 11.59
C LYS A 88 5.73 11.42 11.75
N LEU A 89 5.96 10.68 10.67
CA LEU A 89 6.96 9.64 10.66
C LEU A 89 8.36 10.25 10.53
N GLY A 90 9.35 9.56 11.10
CA GLY A 90 10.71 10.03 11.08
C GLY A 90 11.49 9.65 9.84
N GLY A 91 10.81 9.35 8.73
CA GLY A 91 11.41 8.87 7.52
C GLY A 91 12.56 9.71 7.02
N LYS A 92 13.56 9.05 6.47
CA LYS A 92 14.70 9.71 5.86
C LYS A 92 14.34 10.12 4.44
N ILE A 93 14.13 11.36 4.27
CA ILE A 93 13.70 11.93 2.99
C ILE A 93 14.87 12.60 2.31
#